data_88c9e6301594b7382df20c0e6d2a4120
#
_entry.id   88c9e6301594b7382df20c0e6d2a4120
#
_cell.length_a   1.000
_cell.length_b   1.000
_cell.length_c   1.000
_cell.angle_alpha   90.00
_cell.angle_beta   90.00
_cell.angle_gamma   90.00
#
_symmetry.space_group_name_H-M   'P 1'
#
loop_
_entity.id
_entity.type
_entity.pdbx_description
1 polymer ?
#
loop_
_entity_poly.entity_id
_entity_poly.type
_entity_poly.pdbx_seq_one_letter_code
_entity_poly.pdbx_strand_id
1 'polypeptide(L)'
;MLDIKRIRQNPEALVEAMRKRRNKGADVTALLELDAKRREVMQEVEQLKAKRNEGSAKVPAMKKAGEDTTALMAEMKELGARVKELDDQIAKMDEELQSMLMSVPNIPHESVPEGADDKANVEVRRWSEPTKFDFEPKAHWDIGEDLGILDFATAGKITGARFTVYRGLGSRLERAIINYYLDTHTANGYTEIFPPYMVNRASMTGTGQLPKFEEDAFKVANTDYFLIPTAEVPVTNMLRGEIVDGDKLPIKYCAYSACFRSEAGSAGRDTRGLIRQHQFNKVELVKFTKPEDSYDELESLTRDAEKVLQGLGLPYHVVVLSTGDLGFSSAKTYDIEVWMPSYGRYVEISSCSNFEDFQARRAQIRFRREKGAKPELVHTLNGSGVAVGRTVAAILENYQQPDGTVKVPD
;
A
#
# COMPACT_ATOMS: atom_id res chain seq x y z
N MET A 1 7.60 -6.49 0.68
CA MET A 1 9.07 -6.51 0.51
C MET A 1 9.47 -7.48 -0.56
N LEU A 2 10.64 -7.30 -1.17
CA LEU A 2 11.14 -8.20 -2.20
C LEU A 2 11.65 -9.54 -1.62
N ASP A 3 11.74 -10.58 -2.47
CA ASP A 3 12.34 -11.86 -2.11
C ASP A 3 13.85 -11.82 -2.32
N ILE A 4 14.64 -12.03 -1.26
CA ILE A 4 16.10 -12.06 -1.35
C ILE A 4 16.61 -13.15 -2.32
N LYS A 5 15.86 -14.24 -2.50
CA LYS A 5 16.23 -15.30 -3.45
C LYS A 5 16.11 -14.80 -4.90
N ARG A 6 15.05 -14.03 -5.23
CA ARG A 6 14.91 -13.40 -6.56
C ARG A 6 15.99 -12.35 -6.79
N ILE A 7 16.30 -11.52 -5.78
CA ILE A 7 17.37 -10.53 -5.86
C ILE A 7 18.72 -11.21 -6.16
N ARG A 8 19.01 -12.29 -5.46
CA ARG A 8 20.26 -13.06 -5.66
C ARG A 8 20.37 -13.68 -7.06
N GLN A 9 19.25 -14.14 -7.61
CA GLN A 9 19.22 -14.75 -8.95
C GLN A 9 19.45 -13.72 -10.07
N ASN A 10 18.99 -12.50 -9.87
CA ASN A 10 19.14 -11.40 -10.84
C ASN A 10 19.33 -10.05 -10.12
N PRO A 11 20.52 -9.79 -9.57
CA PRO A 11 20.80 -8.53 -8.87
C PRO A 11 20.77 -7.32 -9.79
N GLU A 12 21.11 -7.48 -11.06
CA GLU A 12 21.13 -6.40 -12.06
C GLU A 12 19.72 -5.85 -12.29
N ALA A 13 18.68 -6.69 -12.27
CA ALA A 13 17.31 -6.27 -12.38
C ALA A 13 16.88 -5.34 -11.23
N LEU A 14 17.36 -5.61 -10.00
CA LEU A 14 17.09 -4.71 -8.87
C LEU A 14 17.85 -3.40 -9.00
N VAL A 15 19.13 -3.42 -9.38
CA VAL A 15 19.93 -2.21 -9.61
C VAL A 15 19.25 -1.32 -10.65
N GLU A 16 18.82 -1.90 -11.77
CA GLU A 16 18.13 -1.19 -12.84
C GLU A 16 16.76 -0.63 -12.38
N ALA A 17 16.00 -1.39 -11.60
CA ALA A 17 14.74 -0.93 -11.02
C ALA A 17 14.98 0.27 -10.08
N MET A 18 16.03 0.24 -9.25
CA MET A 18 16.38 1.36 -8.36
C MET A 18 16.83 2.59 -9.17
N ARG A 19 17.57 2.39 -10.26
CA ARG A 19 17.95 3.46 -11.18
C ARG A 19 16.68 4.12 -11.78
N LYS A 20 15.77 3.32 -12.33
CA LYS A 20 14.50 3.80 -12.92
C LYS A 20 13.62 4.54 -11.92
N ARG A 21 13.55 4.06 -10.68
CA ARG A 21 12.83 4.73 -9.59
C ARG A 21 13.55 5.93 -9.00
N ARG A 22 14.77 6.24 -9.46
CA ARG A 22 15.65 7.27 -8.87
C ARG A 22 15.86 7.11 -7.36
N ASN A 23 15.77 5.87 -6.90
CA ASN A 23 15.97 5.55 -5.49
C ASN A 23 17.46 5.38 -5.18
N LYS A 24 18.01 6.34 -4.42
CA LYS A 24 19.42 6.32 -3.99
C LYS A 24 19.63 5.65 -2.62
N GLY A 25 18.55 5.25 -1.94
CA GLY A 25 18.61 4.74 -0.58
C GLY A 25 18.77 3.22 -0.44
N ALA A 26 18.59 2.46 -1.53
CA ALA A 26 18.74 1.01 -1.50
C ALA A 26 20.17 0.61 -1.88
N ASP A 27 20.96 0.19 -0.89
CA ASP A 27 22.30 -0.40 -1.14
C ASP A 27 22.18 -1.89 -1.46
N VAL A 28 22.06 -2.17 -2.77
CA VAL A 28 21.93 -3.55 -3.27
C VAL A 28 23.20 -4.35 -3.01
N THR A 29 24.38 -3.72 -3.04
CA THR A 29 25.65 -4.38 -2.80
C THR A 29 25.76 -4.87 -1.36
N ALA A 30 25.52 -3.96 -0.38
CA ALA A 30 25.53 -4.32 1.03
C ALA A 30 24.50 -5.41 1.37
N LEU A 31 23.31 -5.35 0.76
CA LEU A 31 22.27 -6.37 0.91
C LEU A 31 22.76 -7.77 0.47
N LEU A 32 23.41 -7.85 -0.68
CA LEU A 32 23.91 -9.10 -1.22
C LEU A 32 25.13 -9.64 -0.45
N GLU A 33 26.01 -8.76 0.03
CA GLU A 33 27.14 -9.13 0.87
C GLU A 33 26.67 -9.72 2.20
N LEU A 34 25.68 -9.09 2.84
CA LEU A 34 25.07 -9.59 4.08
C LEU A 34 24.41 -10.97 3.88
N ASP A 35 23.65 -11.13 2.78
CA ASP A 35 23.04 -12.44 2.45
C ASP A 35 24.10 -13.51 2.17
N ALA A 36 25.20 -13.17 1.48
CA ALA A 36 26.29 -14.12 1.22
C ALA A 36 26.96 -14.57 2.53
N LYS A 37 27.34 -13.63 3.39
CA LYS A 37 27.93 -13.91 4.71
C LYS A 37 27.00 -14.75 5.59
N ARG A 38 25.71 -14.40 5.61
CA ARG A 38 24.71 -15.19 6.35
C ARG A 38 24.66 -16.64 5.88
N ARG A 39 24.71 -16.89 4.57
CA ARG A 39 24.69 -18.25 4.02
C ARG A 39 25.97 -19.05 4.33
N GLU A 40 27.12 -18.39 4.34
CA GLU A 40 28.37 -19.01 4.77
C GLU A 40 28.28 -19.47 6.24
N VAL A 41 27.81 -18.63 7.14
CA VAL A 41 27.63 -18.99 8.55
C VAL A 41 26.59 -20.12 8.70
N MET A 42 25.48 -20.09 7.94
CA MET A 42 24.49 -21.16 7.94
C MET A 42 25.11 -22.51 7.52
N GLN A 43 25.96 -22.51 6.50
CA GLN A 43 26.65 -23.71 6.04
C GLN A 43 27.63 -24.25 7.11
N GLU A 44 28.35 -23.35 7.82
CA GLU A 44 29.21 -23.75 8.94
C GLU A 44 28.37 -24.42 10.05
N VAL A 45 27.24 -23.83 10.40
CA VAL A 45 26.31 -24.37 11.42
C VAL A 45 25.80 -25.76 11.03
N GLU A 46 25.42 -25.97 9.77
CA GLU A 46 24.97 -27.29 9.28
C GLU A 46 26.08 -28.36 9.39
N GLN A 47 27.28 -28.00 9.04
CA GLN A 47 28.45 -28.89 9.15
C GLN A 47 28.75 -29.25 10.63
N LEU A 48 28.73 -28.25 11.51
CA LEU A 48 28.95 -28.49 12.95
C LEU A 48 27.83 -29.33 13.58
N LYS A 49 26.56 -29.07 13.21
CA LYS A 49 25.42 -29.90 13.64
C LYS A 49 25.55 -31.33 13.15
N ALA A 50 26.00 -31.55 11.93
CA ALA A 50 26.24 -32.90 11.39
C ALA A 50 27.35 -33.63 12.17
N LYS A 51 28.50 -32.99 12.40
CA LYS A 51 29.62 -33.57 13.21
C LYS A 51 29.16 -33.90 14.64
N ARG A 52 28.43 -33.00 15.29
CA ARG A 52 27.89 -33.22 16.62
C ARG A 52 26.92 -34.41 16.67
N ASN A 53 26.04 -34.54 15.67
CA ASN A 53 25.10 -35.66 15.60
C ASN A 53 25.84 -36.99 15.36
N GLU A 54 26.86 -37.02 14.50
CA GLU A 54 27.71 -38.19 14.27
C GLU A 54 28.47 -38.61 15.53
N GLY A 55 29.10 -37.65 16.22
CA GLY A 55 29.79 -37.91 17.48
C GLY A 55 28.82 -38.42 18.57
N SER A 56 27.67 -37.80 18.68
CA SER A 56 26.64 -38.21 19.67
C SER A 56 26.12 -39.62 19.40
N ALA A 57 26.03 -40.04 18.14
CA ALA A 57 25.61 -41.40 17.76
C ALA A 57 26.67 -42.49 18.12
N LYS A 58 27.94 -42.12 18.21
CA LYS A 58 29.03 -43.04 18.60
C LYS A 58 29.08 -43.31 20.11
N VAL A 59 28.67 -42.38 20.96
CA VAL A 59 28.75 -42.45 22.43
C VAL A 59 28.10 -43.71 23.01
N PRO A 60 26.90 -44.16 22.60
CA PRO A 60 26.28 -45.35 23.15
C PRO A 60 27.08 -46.64 22.82
N ALA A 61 27.65 -46.74 21.62
CA ALA A 61 28.44 -47.88 21.18
C ALA A 61 29.76 -47.97 21.98
N MET A 62 30.47 -46.83 22.12
CA MET A 62 31.70 -46.74 22.92
C MET A 62 31.49 -47.11 24.39
N LYS A 63 30.41 -46.60 25.00
CA LYS A 63 30.06 -46.95 26.37
C LYS A 63 29.78 -48.45 26.53
N LYS A 64 29.11 -49.06 25.54
CA LYS A 64 28.84 -50.51 25.56
C LYS A 64 30.13 -51.33 25.39
N ALA A 65 31.11 -50.81 24.69
CA ALA A 65 32.44 -51.42 24.51
C ALA A 65 33.38 -51.15 25.69
N GLY A 66 32.98 -50.36 26.69
CA GLY A 66 33.82 -49.99 27.85
C GLY A 66 34.91 -48.94 27.51
N GLU A 67 34.76 -48.23 26.41
CA GLU A 67 35.70 -47.19 25.97
C GLU A 67 35.45 -45.85 26.69
N ASP A 68 36.51 -45.06 26.89
CA ASP A 68 36.40 -43.73 27.48
C ASP A 68 35.73 -42.75 26.50
N THR A 69 34.62 -42.21 26.91
CA THR A 69 33.85 -41.22 26.08
C THR A 69 34.09 -39.78 26.51
N THR A 70 34.97 -39.50 27.46
CA THR A 70 35.17 -38.17 28.08
C THR A 70 35.59 -37.13 27.06
N ALA A 71 36.58 -37.47 26.22
CA ALA A 71 37.08 -36.57 25.17
C ALA A 71 36.00 -36.28 24.11
N LEU A 72 35.28 -37.30 23.63
CA LEU A 72 34.21 -37.13 22.65
C LEU A 72 33.05 -36.32 23.23
N MET A 73 32.68 -36.51 24.49
CA MET A 73 31.63 -35.70 25.15
C MET A 73 32.06 -34.25 25.32
N ALA A 74 33.36 -33.99 25.61
CA ALA A 74 33.90 -32.63 25.68
C ALA A 74 33.85 -31.94 24.30
N GLU A 75 34.26 -32.62 23.25
CA GLU A 75 34.16 -32.13 21.87
C GLU A 75 32.72 -31.81 21.48
N MET A 76 31.75 -32.68 21.78
CA MET A 76 30.34 -32.46 21.48
C MET A 76 29.80 -31.24 22.24
N LYS A 77 30.25 -30.99 23.47
CA LYS A 77 29.90 -29.81 24.26
C LYS A 77 30.45 -28.53 23.63
N GLU A 78 31.70 -28.55 23.17
CA GLU A 78 32.32 -27.40 22.49
C GLU A 78 31.64 -27.09 21.15
N LEU A 79 31.36 -28.10 20.32
CA LEU A 79 30.58 -27.96 19.09
C LEU A 79 29.19 -27.40 19.37
N GLY A 80 28.54 -27.82 20.45
CA GLY A 80 27.25 -27.27 20.88
C GLY A 80 27.31 -25.79 21.24
N ALA A 81 28.37 -25.36 21.94
CA ALA A 81 28.58 -23.95 22.28
C ALA A 81 28.83 -23.10 21.02
N ARG A 82 29.67 -23.59 20.09
CA ARG A 82 29.93 -22.90 18.82
C ARG A 82 28.71 -22.79 17.94
N VAL A 83 27.89 -23.85 17.84
CA VAL A 83 26.61 -23.81 17.11
C VAL A 83 25.69 -22.74 17.67
N LYS A 84 25.58 -22.64 19.00
CA LYS A 84 24.75 -21.60 19.61
C LYS A 84 25.23 -20.20 19.29
N GLU A 85 26.54 -19.94 19.39
CA GLU A 85 27.12 -18.63 19.03
C GLU A 85 26.80 -18.26 17.57
N LEU A 86 26.95 -19.19 16.63
CA LEU A 86 26.66 -18.98 15.23
C LEU A 86 25.15 -18.83 14.95
N ASP A 87 24.28 -19.58 15.63
CA ASP A 87 22.84 -19.39 15.54
C ASP A 87 22.42 -17.97 16.00
N ASP A 88 23.06 -17.44 17.07
CA ASP A 88 22.85 -16.06 17.54
C ASP A 88 23.37 -15.02 16.52
N GLN A 89 24.46 -15.30 15.82
CA GLN A 89 24.95 -14.44 14.72
C GLN A 89 23.99 -14.44 13.53
N ILE A 90 23.48 -15.61 13.14
CA ILE A 90 22.48 -15.73 12.07
C ILE A 90 21.23 -14.92 12.40
N ALA A 91 20.72 -14.99 13.63
CA ALA A 91 19.56 -14.24 14.06
C ALA A 91 19.73 -12.72 13.87
N LYS A 92 20.92 -12.19 14.25
CA LYS A 92 21.25 -10.78 14.03
C LYS A 92 21.32 -10.39 12.56
N MET A 93 21.95 -11.27 11.72
CA MET A 93 22.01 -11.05 10.28
C MET A 93 20.61 -11.11 9.63
N ASP A 94 19.70 -11.97 10.15
CA ASP A 94 18.32 -12.04 9.67
C ASP A 94 17.56 -10.76 9.98
N GLU A 95 17.70 -10.20 11.17
CA GLU A 95 17.08 -8.93 11.56
C GLU A 95 17.60 -7.77 10.69
N GLU A 96 18.92 -7.69 10.48
CA GLU A 96 19.53 -6.67 9.65
C GLU A 96 19.10 -6.79 8.19
N LEU A 97 19.12 -8.00 7.61
CA LEU A 97 18.69 -8.29 6.26
C LEU A 97 17.21 -7.92 6.05
N GLN A 98 16.36 -8.26 7.03
CA GLN A 98 14.95 -7.90 7.00
C GLN A 98 14.76 -6.38 7.05
N SER A 99 15.50 -5.67 7.90
CA SER A 99 15.47 -4.20 7.98
C SER A 99 15.86 -3.55 6.65
N MET A 100 16.93 -4.04 6.02
CA MET A 100 17.35 -3.56 4.70
C MET A 100 16.27 -3.81 3.63
N LEU A 101 15.70 -5.02 3.58
CA LEU A 101 14.64 -5.38 2.63
C LEU A 101 13.36 -4.56 2.83
N MET A 102 13.06 -4.16 4.07
CA MET A 102 11.93 -3.27 4.36
C MET A 102 12.08 -1.88 3.76
N SER A 103 13.30 -1.43 3.49
CA SER A 103 13.61 -0.12 2.91
C SER A 103 13.75 -0.14 1.38
N VAL A 104 13.72 -1.32 0.75
CA VAL A 104 13.78 -1.46 -0.72
C VAL A 104 12.38 -1.37 -1.32
N PRO A 105 12.12 -0.45 -2.27
CA PRO A 105 10.83 -0.36 -2.94
C PRO A 105 10.57 -1.55 -3.88
N ASN A 106 9.31 -1.70 -4.30
CA ASN A 106 8.94 -2.73 -5.25
C ASN A 106 9.56 -2.48 -6.64
N ILE A 107 9.72 -3.55 -7.44
CA ILE A 107 10.21 -3.48 -8.82
C ILE A 107 9.07 -3.04 -9.72
N PRO A 108 9.25 -1.98 -10.55
CA PRO A 108 8.26 -1.60 -11.54
C PRO A 108 8.02 -2.72 -12.56
N HIS A 109 6.76 -2.96 -12.91
CA HIS A 109 6.40 -3.87 -13.99
C HIS A 109 6.95 -3.33 -15.33
N GLU A 110 7.26 -4.21 -16.26
CA GLU A 110 7.89 -3.85 -17.56
C GLU A 110 7.07 -2.88 -18.41
N SER A 111 5.73 -2.87 -18.25
CA SER A 111 4.82 -1.96 -18.96
C SER A 111 4.75 -0.55 -18.36
N VAL A 112 5.47 -0.27 -17.27
CA VAL A 112 5.50 1.06 -16.64
C VAL A 112 6.44 1.97 -17.43
N PRO A 113 5.99 3.16 -17.87
CA PRO A 113 6.84 4.08 -18.60
C PRO A 113 8.00 4.60 -17.73
N GLU A 114 9.20 4.66 -18.31
CA GLU A 114 10.34 5.24 -17.62
C GLU A 114 10.23 6.76 -17.59
N GLY A 115 10.32 7.35 -16.39
CA GLY A 115 10.20 8.80 -16.23
C GLY A 115 10.71 9.26 -14.88
N ALA A 116 10.88 10.59 -14.78
CA ALA A 116 11.48 11.22 -13.60
C ALA A 116 10.47 11.49 -12.48
N ASP A 117 9.28 11.88 -12.85
CA ASP A 117 8.23 12.45 -12.01
C ASP A 117 6.87 12.33 -12.71
N ASP A 118 5.85 13.01 -12.15
CA ASP A 118 4.48 13.07 -12.66
C ASP A 118 4.34 13.57 -14.09
N LYS A 119 5.28 14.39 -14.58
CA LYS A 119 5.26 14.90 -15.96
C LYS A 119 5.51 13.83 -17.02
N ALA A 120 6.06 12.69 -16.60
CA ALA A 120 6.30 11.54 -17.47
C ALA A 120 5.17 10.50 -17.40
N ASN A 121 4.11 10.75 -16.64
CA ASN A 121 2.92 9.92 -16.63
C ASN A 121 2.24 9.95 -18.00
N VAL A 122 1.68 8.82 -18.42
CA VAL A 122 1.11 8.65 -19.76
C VAL A 122 -0.39 8.47 -19.66
N GLU A 123 -1.15 9.36 -20.33
CA GLU A 123 -2.60 9.19 -20.49
C GLU A 123 -2.89 7.94 -21.31
N VAL A 124 -3.72 7.05 -20.75
CA VAL A 124 -4.10 5.79 -21.42
C VAL A 124 -5.54 5.80 -21.91
N ARG A 125 -6.42 6.61 -21.30
CA ARG A 125 -7.81 6.80 -21.72
C ARG A 125 -8.42 8.02 -21.07
N ARG A 126 -9.50 8.50 -21.67
CA ARG A 126 -10.28 9.65 -21.21
C ARG A 126 -11.76 9.39 -21.34
N TRP A 127 -12.55 9.96 -20.43
CA TRP A 127 -13.99 9.93 -20.49
C TRP A 127 -14.57 11.35 -20.37
N SER A 128 -15.41 11.72 -21.35
CA SER A 128 -16.02 13.03 -21.50
C SER A 128 -15.01 14.17 -21.71
N GLU A 129 -15.51 15.29 -22.22
CA GLU A 129 -14.73 16.49 -22.42
C GLU A 129 -14.78 17.39 -21.17
N PRO A 130 -13.72 18.18 -20.91
CA PRO A 130 -13.72 19.19 -19.85
C PRO A 130 -14.95 20.09 -19.91
N THR A 131 -15.58 20.28 -18.74
CA THR A 131 -16.76 21.18 -18.61
C THR A 131 -16.39 22.60 -19.03
N LYS A 132 -17.20 23.20 -19.88
CA LYS A 132 -17.04 24.57 -20.37
C LYS A 132 -18.16 25.44 -19.83
N PHE A 133 -17.81 26.65 -19.44
CA PHE A 133 -18.73 27.66 -18.92
C PHE A 133 -18.69 28.90 -19.84
N ASP A 134 -19.80 29.62 -19.89
CA ASP A 134 -19.91 30.93 -20.50
C ASP A 134 -19.73 32.08 -19.50
N PHE A 135 -19.36 31.75 -18.27
CA PHE A 135 -19.03 32.62 -17.15
C PHE A 135 -17.72 32.17 -16.48
N GLU A 136 -17.17 33.04 -15.62
CA GLU A 136 -15.97 32.72 -14.81
C GLU A 136 -16.31 31.70 -13.72
N PRO A 137 -15.81 30.48 -13.79
CA PRO A 137 -16.11 29.45 -12.78
C PRO A 137 -15.40 29.75 -11.45
N LYS A 138 -16.13 29.67 -10.34
CA LYS A 138 -15.58 29.78 -8.99
C LYS A 138 -14.92 28.47 -8.57
N ALA A 139 -13.97 28.56 -7.63
CA ALA A 139 -13.39 27.41 -6.99
C ALA A 139 -14.35 26.82 -5.92
N HIS A 140 -14.25 25.50 -5.69
CA HIS A 140 -15.14 24.77 -4.79
C HIS A 140 -15.16 25.32 -3.36
N TRP A 141 -14.07 25.91 -2.87
CA TRP A 141 -14.03 26.53 -1.54
C TRP A 141 -14.85 27.81 -1.48
N ASP A 142 -14.82 28.65 -2.50
CA ASP A 142 -15.64 29.87 -2.58
C ASP A 142 -17.14 29.51 -2.71
N ILE A 143 -17.46 28.55 -3.60
CA ILE A 143 -18.84 28.04 -3.75
C ILE A 143 -19.34 27.47 -2.42
N GLY A 144 -18.53 26.65 -1.75
CA GLY A 144 -18.91 26.01 -0.49
C GLY A 144 -19.13 26.98 0.66
N GLU A 145 -18.32 28.05 0.75
CA GLU A 145 -18.49 29.13 1.73
C GLU A 145 -19.71 29.99 1.39
N ASP A 146 -19.89 30.41 0.13
CA ASP A 146 -21.06 31.22 -0.32
C ASP A 146 -22.38 30.50 -0.05
N LEU A 147 -22.43 29.17 -0.26
CA LEU A 147 -23.61 28.35 0.04
C LEU A 147 -23.74 27.96 1.53
N GLY A 148 -22.76 28.29 2.37
CA GLY A 148 -22.73 27.95 3.79
C GLY A 148 -22.62 26.42 4.07
N ILE A 149 -22.13 25.65 3.13
CA ILE A 149 -22.02 24.17 3.21
C ILE A 149 -20.64 23.67 3.58
N LEU A 150 -19.60 24.49 3.40
CA LEU A 150 -18.22 24.24 3.85
C LEU A 150 -17.80 25.35 4.80
N ASP A 151 -17.19 25.00 5.93
CA ASP A 151 -16.77 25.95 6.97
C ASP A 151 -15.35 25.68 7.40
N PHE A 152 -14.39 26.29 6.68
CA PHE A 152 -12.97 26.16 6.95
C PHE A 152 -12.53 26.97 8.19
N ALA A 153 -13.20 28.11 8.47
CA ALA A 153 -12.88 28.96 9.60
C ALA A 153 -13.17 28.25 10.94
N THR A 154 -14.34 27.61 11.05
CA THR A 154 -14.69 26.82 12.23
C THR A 154 -13.78 25.58 12.35
N ALA A 155 -13.44 24.89 11.27
CA ALA A 155 -12.49 23.79 11.30
C ALA A 155 -11.11 24.25 11.79
N GLY A 156 -10.63 25.41 11.32
CA GLY A 156 -9.39 26.04 11.78
C GLY A 156 -9.38 26.33 13.29
N LYS A 157 -10.52 26.77 13.84
CA LYS A 157 -10.70 26.99 15.28
C LYS A 157 -10.68 25.68 16.09
N ILE A 158 -11.25 24.61 15.55
CA ILE A 158 -11.37 23.31 16.25
C ILE A 158 -10.04 22.58 16.25
N THR A 159 -9.35 22.52 15.10
CA THR A 159 -8.23 21.60 14.90
C THR A 159 -6.99 22.27 14.24
N GLY A 160 -7.22 23.25 13.36
CA GLY A 160 -6.15 23.89 12.59
C GLY A 160 -6.44 23.91 11.09
N ALA A 161 -5.43 24.26 10.30
CA ALA A 161 -5.52 24.28 8.83
C ALA A 161 -5.70 22.87 8.25
N ARG A 162 -6.21 22.79 7.01
CA ARG A 162 -6.39 21.53 6.25
C ARG A 162 -7.40 20.56 6.89
N PHE A 163 -8.39 21.11 7.60
CA PHE A 163 -9.59 20.41 8.04
C PHE A 163 -10.82 21.14 7.53
N THR A 164 -11.93 20.45 7.43
CA THR A 164 -13.19 21.02 6.93
C THR A 164 -14.35 20.59 7.82
N VAL A 165 -15.23 21.54 8.15
CA VAL A 165 -16.54 21.26 8.71
C VAL A 165 -17.56 21.33 7.57
N TYR A 166 -18.21 20.21 7.28
CA TYR A 166 -19.36 20.17 6.36
C TYR A 166 -20.63 20.53 7.14
N ARG A 167 -21.49 21.38 6.57
CA ARG A 167 -22.72 21.86 7.22
C ARG A 167 -23.97 21.60 6.37
N GLY A 168 -25.06 21.25 7.00
CA GLY A 168 -26.35 21.13 6.34
C GLY A 168 -26.36 20.28 5.10
N LEU A 169 -26.64 20.89 3.93
CA LEU A 169 -26.65 20.19 2.65
C LEU A 169 -25.26 19.66 2.24
N GLY A 170 -24.16 20.32 2.63
CA GLY A 170 -22.81 19.82 2.40
C GLY A 170 -22.55 18.50 3.11
N SER A 171 -22.94 18.38 4.38
CA SER A 171 -22.85 17.13 5.13
C SER A 171 -23.75 16.03 4.53
N ARG A 172 -24.93 16.41 4.02
CA ARG A 172 -25.81 15.47 3.33
C ARG A 172 -25.21 14.97 2.01
N LEU A 173 -24.60 15.88 1.22
CA LEU A 173 -23.91 15.54 -0.04
C LEU A 173 -22.75 14.57 0.21
N GLU A 174 -21.87 14.88 1.18
CA GLU A 174 -20.75 14.01 1.58
C GLU A 174 -21.22 12.58 1.88
N ARG A 175 -22.26 12.45 2.71
CA ARG A 175 -22.85 11.16 3.07
C ARG A 175 -23.54 10.46 1.89
N ALA A 176 -24.19 11.20 1.00
CA ALA A 176 -24.85 10.65 -0.19
C ALA A 176 -23.80 10.04 -1.15
N ILE A 177 -22.67 10.71 -1.34
CA ILE A 177 -21.55 10.21 -2.15
C ILE A 177 -20.97 8.93 -1.53
N ILE A 178 -20.76 8.88 -0.21
CA ILE A 178 -20.30 7.67 0.48
C ILE A 178 -21.24 6.49 0.20
N ASN A 179 -22.54 6.68 0.40
CA ASN A 179 -23.53 5.63 0.16
C ASN A 179 -23.55 5.20 -1.31
N TYR A 180 -23.56 6.15 -2.23
CA TYR A 180 -23.53 5.87 -3.68
C TYR A 180 -22.32 5.00 -4.07
N TYR A 181 -21.14 5.29 -3.51
CA TYR A 181 -19.93 4.51 -3.78
C TYR A 181 -20.03 3.10 -3.23
N LEU A 182 -20.43 2.95 -1.96
CA LEU A 182 -20.58 1.64 -1.33
C LEU A 182 -21.63 0.79 -2.07
N ASP A 183 -22.78 1.37 -2.38
CA ASP A 183 -23.86 0.66 -3.10
C ASP A 183 -23.41 0.24 -4.52
N THR A 184 -22.68 1.12 -5.22
CA THR A 184 -22.17 0.80 -6.56
C THR A 184 -21.11 -0.31 -6.51
N HIS A 185 -20.19 -0.27 -5.58
CA HIS A 185 -19.15 -1.28 -5.48
C HIS A 185 -19.68 -2.62 -4.97
N THR A 186 -20.61 -2.63 -4.03
CA THR A 186 -21.26 -3.87 -3.59
C THR A 186 -22.07 -4.50 -4.71
N ALA A 187 -22.76 -3.71 -5.55
CA ALA A 187 -23.42 -4.19 -6.76
C ALA A 187 -22.44 -4.77 -7.81
N ASN A 188 -21.17 -4.32 -7.79
CA ASN A 188 -20.09 -4.86 -8.62
C ASN A 188 -19.37 -6.08 -8.00
N GLY A 189 -19.94 -6.67 -6.94
CA GLY A 189 -19.46 -7.90 -6.31
C GLY A 189 -18.37 -7.72 -5.27
N TYR A 190 -18.18 -6.50 -4.73
CA TYR A 190 -17.36 -6.27 -3.56
C TYR A 190 -18.15 -6.55 -2.28
N THR A 191 -17.48 -7.12 -1.29
CA THR A 191 -18.03 -7.21 0.07
C THR A 191 -17.67 -5.96 0.83
N GLU A 192 -18.68 -5.28 1.40
CA GLU A 192 -18.45 -4.10 2.25
C GLU A 192 -17.86 -4.51 3.59
N ILE A 193 -16.82 -3.76 4.01
CA ILE A 193 -16.15 -3.90 5.29
C ILE A 193 -16.19 -2.56 6.02
N PHE A 194 -16.52 -2.59 7.31
CA PHE A 194 -16.42 -1.43 8.20
C PHE A 194 -15.27 -1.64 9.19
N PRO A 195 -14.05 -1.20 8.88
CA PRO A 195 -12.85 -1.52 9.66
C PRO A 195 -12.62 -0.54 10.82
N PRO A 196 -11.81 -0.90 11.83
CA PRO A 196 -11.31 0.04 12.81
C PRO A 196 -10.38 1.09 12.17
N TYR A 197 -10.43 2.34 12.66
CA TYR A 197 -9.61 3.45 12.16
C TYR A 197 -8.28 3.61 12.90
N MET A 198 -8.06 2.84 13.95
CA MET A 198 -6.77 2.68 14.62
C MET A 198 -6.24 1.27 14.38
N VAL A 199 -4.96 1.19 14.02
CA VAL A 199 -4.28 -0.08 13.72
C VAL A 199 -2.95 -0.15 14.46
N ASN A 200 -2.47 -1.38 14.69
CA ASN A 200 -1.15 -1.61 15.28
C ASN A 200 -0.01 -1.45 14.25
N ARG A 201 1.22 -1.35 14.74
CA ARG A 201 2.44 -1.24 13.92
C ARG A 201 2.56 -2.37 12.88
N ALA A 202 2.21 -3.59 13.25
CA ALA A 202 2.29 -4.74 12.34
C ALA A 202 1.38 -4.57 11.12
N SER A 203 0.20 -3.97 11.27
CA SER A 203 -0.70 -3.65 10.16
C SER A 203 -0.13 -2.57 9.24
N MET A 204 0.44 -1.50 9.80
CA MET A 204 1.12 -0.45 9.03
C MET A 204 2.35 -0.99 8.27
N THR A 205 3.07 -1.93 8.86
CA THR A 205 4.22 -2.61 8.24
C THR A 205 3.78 -3.54 7.12
N GLY A 206 2.68 -4.27 7.32
CA GLY A 206 2.15 -5.25 6.36
C GLY A 206 1.83 -4.64 5.00
N THR A 207 1.28 -3.44 4.95
CA THR A 207 0.93 -2.72 3.71
C THR A 207 2.04 -1.77 3.21
N GLY A 208 3.13 -1.61 3.96
CA GLY A 208 4.32 -0.87 3.51
C GLY A 208 4.34 0.61 3.89
N GLN A 209 3.44 1.09 4.76
CA GLN A 209 3.53 2.43 5.32
C GLN A 209 4.74 2.57 6.25
N LEU A 210 4.98 1.57 7.08
CA LEU A 210 6.17 1.52 7.93
C LEU A 210 7.26 0.61 7.35
N PRO A 211 8.53 0.90 7.60
CA PRO A 211 9.05 2.03 8.42
C PRO A 211 9.10 3.37 7.68
N LYS A 212 9.01 3.39 6.35
CA LYS A 212 9.36 4.54 5.50
C LYS A 212 8.56 5.81 5.78
N PHE A 213 7.26 5.69 6.03
CA PHE A 213 6.33 6.82 6.15
C PHE A 213 5.88 7.06 7.61
N GLU A 214 6.71 6.75 8.61
CA GLU A 214 6.36 6.94 10.01
C GLU A 214 6.12 8.41 10.36
N GLU A 215 6.82 9.34 9.72
CA GLU A 215 6.65 10.80 9.93
C GLU A 215 5.34 11.32 9.32
N ASP A 216 4.78 10.64 8.32
CA ASP A 216 3.50 10.97 7.70
C ASP A 216 2.29 10.38 8.46
N ALA A 217 2.51 9.52 9.44
CA ALA A 217 1.47 8.86 10.19
C ALA A 217 1.15 9.57 11.52
N PHE A 218 -0.14 9.68 11.85
CA PHE A 218 -0.56 10.09 13.18
C PHE A 218 -0.46 8.92 14.15
N LYS A 219 0.50 8.98 15.07
CA LYS A 219 0.68 7.99 16.13
C LYS A 219 -0.09 8.36 17.39
N VAL A 220 -0.75 7.39 18.01
CA VAL A 220 -1.45 7.58 19.28
C VAL A 220 -0.43 7.55 20.43
N ALA A 221 -0.38 8.62 21.22
CA ALA A 221 0.59 8.76 22.30
C ALA A 221 0.50 7.61 23.32
N ASN A 222 1.65 7.16 23.83
CA ASN A 222 1.78 6.07 24.82
C ASN A 222 1.25 4.70 24.35
N THR A 223 1.10 4.50 23.07
CA THR A 223 0.68 3.24 22.46
C THR A 223 1.53 2.92 21.24
N ASP A 224 1.34 1.73 20.67
CA ASP A 224 1.88 1.37 19.34
C ASP A 224 0.76 1.36 18.28
N TYR A 225 -0.23 2.24 18.43
CA TYR A 225 -1.31 2.43 17.48
C TYR A 225 -1.11 3.66 16.61
N PHE A 226 -1.68 3.60 15.41
CA PHE A 226 -1.67 4.65 14.40
C PHE A 226 -3.09 4.88 13.89
N LEU A 227 -3.45 6.13 13.58
CA LEU A 227 -4.62 6.43 12.78
C LEU A 227 -4.34 6.03 11.33
N ILE A 228 -5.29 5.39 10.69
CA ILE A 228 -5.10 4.87 9.33
C ILE A 228 -4.98 5.99 8.29
N PRO A 229 -4.01 5.93 7.36
CA PRO A 229 -3.95 6.85 6.23
C PRO A 229 -4.88 6.46 5.09
N THR A 230 -5.42 5.23 5.12
CA THR A 230 -6.32 4.62 4.13
C THR A 230 -6.92 3.33 4.72
N ALA A 231 -8.12 2.96 4.30
CA ALA A 231 -8.73 1.69 4.67
C ALA A 231 -7.99 0.47 4.10
N GLU A 232 -7.12 0.66 3.09
CA GLU A 232 -6.20 -0.39 2.64
C GLU A 232 -5.50 -1.10 3.80
N VAL A 233 -5.04 -0.34 4.80
CA VAL A 233 -4.25 -0.89 5.92
C VAL A 233 -5.05 -1.92 6.71
N PRO A 234 -6.19 -1.61 7.32
CA PRO A 234 -6.95 -2.61 8.07
C PRO A 234 -7.51 -3.71 7.16
N VAL A 235 -8.01 -3.39 5.97
CA VAL A 235 -8.67 -4.38 5.09
C VAL A 235 -7.67 -5.40 4.55
N THR A 236 -6.50 -4.97 4.08
CA THR A 236 -5.46 -5.91 3.64
C THR A 236 -4.99 -6.81 4.78
N ASN A 237 -4.87 -6.26 5.99
CA ASN A 237 -4.42 -7.02 7.16
C ASN A 237 -5.48 -7.97 7.75
N MET A 238 -6.72 -7.98 7.27
CA MET A 238 -7.71 -9.00 7.66
C MET A 238 -7.22 -10.41 7.32
N LEU A 239 -6.41 -10.56 6.27
CA LEU A 239 -5.86 -11.86 5.86
C LEU A 239 -4.39 -12.04 6.30
N ARG A 240 -3.84 -11.16 7.15
CA ARG A 240 -2.46 -11.27 7.63
C ARG A 240 -2.21 -12.59 8.36
N GLY A 241 -1.20 -13.33 7.90
CA GLY A 241 -0.83 -14.65 8.43
C GLY A 241 -1.70 -15.80 7.92
N GLU A 242 -2.74 -15.51 7.15
CA GLU A 242 -3.70 -16.51 6.68
C GLU A 242 -3.23 -17.25 5.43
N ILE A 243 -3.80 -18.43 5.23
CA ILE A 243 -3.69 -19.22 4.00
C ILE A 243 -5.11 -19.46 3.49
N VAL A 244 -5.49 -18.73 2.43
CA VAL A 244 -6.82 -18.86 1.83
C VAL A 244 -6.89 -19.98 0.81
N ASP A 245 -8.09 -20.48 0.56
CA ASP A 245 -8.33 -21.45 -0.51
C ASP A 245 -8.31 -20.73 -1.87
N GLY A 246 -7.61 -21.29 -2.85
CA GLY A 246 -7.43 -20.66 -4.16
C GLY A 246 -8.70 -20.57 -5.01
N ASP A 247 -9.74 -21.33 -4.72
CA ASP A 247 -11.06 -21.25 -5.35
C ASP A 247 -11.88 -20.03 -4.85
N LYS A 248 -11.50 -19.42 -3.74
CA LYS A 248 -12.11 -18.18 -3.24
C LYS A 248 -11.54 -16.91 -3.87
N LEU A 249 -10.42 -17.01 -4.61
CA LEU A 249 -9.80 -15.88 -5.29
C LEU A 249 -10.45 -15.63 -6.66
N PRO A 250 -10.66 -14.35 -7.06
CA PRO A 250 -10.29 -13.14 -6.32
C PRO A 250 -11.24 -12.80 -5.16
N ILE A 251 -10.69 -12.37 -4.03
CA ILE A 251 -11.46 -11.78 -2.93
C ILE A 251 -11.49 -10.27 -3.14
N LYS A 252 -12.68 -9.65 -3.05
CA LYS A 252 -12.92 -8.23 -3.32
C LYS A 252 -13.61 -7.58 -2.12
N TYR A 253 -12.98 -6.57 -1.54
CA TYR A 253 -13.53 -5.79 -0.43
C TYR A 253 -13.62 -4.31 -0.80
N CYS A 254 -14.69 -3.63 -0.37
CA CYS A 254 -14.80 -2.18 -0.34
C CYS A 254 -15.01 -1.69 1.08
N ALA A 255 -14.42 -0.55 1.45
CA ALA A 255 -14.49 -0.04 2.79
C ALA A 255 -14.51 1.50 2.82
N TYR A 256 -15.52 2.06 3.46
CA TYR A 256 -15.50 3.47 3.85
C TYR A 256 -14.64 3.68 5.09
N SER A 257 -13.83 4.73 5.08
CA SER A 257 -13.18 5.22 6.29
C SER A 257 -12.87 6.71 6.25
N ALA A 258 -12.73 7.32 7.43
CA ALA A 258 -11.88 8.49 7.56
C ALA A 258 -10.42 8.07 7.38
N CYS A 259 -9.64 8.91 6.71
CA CYS A 259 -8.21 8.74 6.46
C CYS A 259 -7.44 9.90 7.07
N PHE A 260 -6.28 9.63 7.66
CA PHE A 260 -5.50 10.61 8.41
C PHE A 260 -4.07 10.66 7.89
N ARG A 261 -3.63 11.86 7.44
CA ARG A 261 -2.28 12.07 6.89
C ARG A 261 -1.68 13.36 7.43
N SER A 262 -0.46 13.31 7.97
CA SER A 262 0.23 14.51 8.48
C SER A 262 0.72 15.43 7.36
N GLU A 263 0.78 14.93 6.11
CA GLU A 263 1.17 15.72 4.93
C GLU A 263 2.54 16.41 5.12
N ALA A 264 3.49 15.73 5.78
CA ALA A 264 4.77 16.30 6.19
C ALA A 264 5.61 16.85 5.02
N GLY A 265 5.48 16.24 3.82
CA GLY A 265 6.21 16.66 2.62
C GLY A 265 5.49 17.68 1.73
N SER A 266 4.28 18.17 2.09
CA SER A 266 3.41 18.93 1.19
C SER A 266 3.25 20.42 1.55
N ALA A 267 4.26 21.02 2.21
CA ALA A 267 4.20 22.42 2.61
C ALA A 267 3.94 23.36 1.41
N GLY A 268 2.90 24.22 1.53
CA GLY A 268 2.55 25.22 0.51
C GLY A 268 1.79 24.72 -0.72
N ARG A 269 1.48 23.42 -0.84
CA ARG A 269 0.68 22.86 -1.95
C ARG A 269 -0.78 22.73 -1.54
N ASP A 270 -1.71 23.18 -2.42
CA ASP A 270 -3.17 23.01 -2.28
C ASP A 270 -3.67 23.26 -0.85
N THR A 271 -3.32 24.43 -0.28
CA THR A 271 -3.58 24.78 1.13
C THR A 271 -5.03 25.20 1.40
N ARG A 272 -5.81 25.44 0.34
CA ARG A 272 -7.24 25.81 0.43
C ARG A 272 -8.12 24.70 -0.12
N GLY A 273 -9.34 24.60 0.41
CA GLY A 273 -10.37 23.69 -0.10
C GLY A 273 -10.16 22.23 0.33
N LEU A 274 -10.70 21.30 -0.49
CA LEU A 274 -10.87 19.89 -0.16
C LEU A 274 -9.81 18.96 -0.78
N ILE A 275 -8.84 19.50 -1.54
CA ILE A 275 -7.92 18.66 -2.31
C ILE A 275 -6.87 17.97 -1.43
N ARG A 276 -6.34 18.71 -0.43
CA ARG A 276 -5.28 18.20 0.44
C ARG A 276 -5.56 18.49 1.91
N GLN A 277 -6.05 17.47 2.60
CA GLN A 277 -6.52 17.56 3.97
C GLN A 277 -5.81 16.56 4.88
N HIS A 278 -5.65 16.90 6.18
CA HIS A 278 -5.14 16.00 7.22
C HIS A 278 -6.13 14.89 7.57
N GLN A 279 -7.43 15.19 7.43
CA GLN A 279 -8.52 14.22 7.58
C GLN A 279 -9.44 14.32 6.38
N PHE A 280 -9.73 13.21 5.71
CA PHE A 280 -10.66 13.14 4.59
C PHE A 280 -11.35 11.77 4.55
N ASN A 281 -12.46 11.68 3.86
CA ASN A 281 -13.23 10.45 3.68
C ASN A 281 -12.91 9.80 2.34
N LYS A 282 -12.82 8.46 2.35
CA LYS A 282 -12.56 7.66 1.16
C LYS A 282 -13.28 6.32 1.24
N VAL A 283 -13.80 5.86 0.11
CA VAL A 283 -14.13 4.45 -0.09
C VAL A 283 -12.94 3.81 -0.76
N GLU A 284 -12.42 2.75 -0.16
CA GLU A 284 -11.27 2.00 -0.65
C GLU A 284 -11.68 0.66 -1.21
N LEU A 285 -11.07 0.24 -2.31
CA LEU A 285 -11.21 -1.08 -2.91
C LEU A 285 -9.93 -1.88 -2.67
N VAL A 286 -10.07 -3.12 -2.21
CA VAL A 286 -8.94 -4.04 -1.99
C VAL A 286 -9.26 -5.36 -2.64
N LYS A 287 -8.29 -5.90 -3.40
CA LYS A 287 -8.41 -7.24 -3.98
C LYS A 287 -7.23 -8.12 -3.58
N PHE A 288 -7.52 -9.41 -3.42
CA PHE A 288 -6.52 -10.46 -3.28
C PHE A 288 -6.71 -11.42 -4.44
N THR A 289 -5.65 -11.68 -5.19
CA THR A 289 -5.74 -12.43 -6.44
C THR A 289 -4.64 -13.48 -6.55
N LYS A 290 -4.82 -14.42 -7.49
CA LYS A 290 -3.70 -15.25 -7.94
C LYS A 290 -2.71 -14.39 -8.73
N PRO A 291 -1.41 -14.72 -8.72
CA PRO A 291 -0.40 -13.96 -9.45
C PRO A 291 -0.72 -13.76 -10.95
N GLU A 292 -1.19 -14.81 -11.61
CA GLU A 292 -1.52 -14.80 -13.03
C GLU A 292 -2.67 -13.86 -13.42
N ASP A 293 -3.63 -13.63 -12.49
CA ASP A 293 -4.83 -12.84 -12.76
C ASP A 293 -4.68 -11.36 -12.37
N SER A 294 -3.57 -10.99 -11.69
CA SER A 294 -3.49 -9.72 -10.95
C SER A 294 -3.50 -8.47 -11.82
N TYR A 295 -3.00 -8.54 -13.06
CA TYR A 295 -3.02 -7.38 -13.96
C TYR A 295 -4.39 -7.20 -14.63
N ASP A 296 -5.11 -8.27 -14.93
CA ASP A 296 -6.50 -8.19 -15.37
C ASP A 296 -7.40 -7.66 -14.24
N GLU A 297 -7.11 -8.06 -13.01
CA GLU A 297 -7.81 -7.54 -11.83
C GLU A 297 -7.47 -6.08 -11.52
N LEU A 298 -6.28 -5.58 -11.90
CA LEU A 298 -5.95 -4.15 -11.85
C LEU A 298 -6.80 -3.36 -12.85
N GLU A 299 -6.92 -3.83 -14.08
CA GLU A 299 -7.79 -3.21 -15.09
C GLU A 299 -9.26 -3.20 -14.64
N SER A 300 -9.75 -4.31 -14.08
CA SER A 300 -11.10 -4.41 -13.53
C SER A 300 -11.32 -3.44 -12.36
N LEU A 301 -10.38 -3.36 -11.42
CA LEU A 301 -10.45 -2.47 -10.27
C LEU A 301 -10.47 -1.00 -10.70
N THR A 302 -9.64 -0.63 -11.68
CA THR A 302 -9.59 0.73 -12.22
C THR A 302 -10.93 1.08 -12.88
N ARG A 303 -11.53 0.18 -13.68
CA ARG A 303 -12.86 0.38 -14.27
C ARG A 303 -13.96 0.51 -13.22
N ASP A 304 -13.87 -0.22 -12.11
CA ASP A 304 -14.83 -0.09 -11.01
C ASP A 304 -14.76 1.31 -10.37
N ALA A 305 -13.55 1.89 -10.24
CA ALA A 305 -13.37 3.26 -9.77
C ALA A 305 -13.84 4.30 -10.80
N GLU A 306 -13.61 4.07 -12.11
CA GLU A 306 -14.12 4.94 -13.18
C GLU A 306 -15.65 4.98 -13.22
N LYS A 307 -16.31 3.85 -12.96
CA LYS A 307 -17.77 3.73 -13.05
C LYS A 307 -18.53 4.69 -12.15
N VAL A 308 -18.01 4.96 -10.94
CA VAL A 308 -18.67 5.91 -10.02
C VAL A 308 -18.55 7.35 -10.52
N LEU A 309 -17.45 7.72 -11.17
CA LEU A 309 -17.30 9.03 -11.81
C LEU A 309 -18.18 9.18 -13.04
N GLN A 310 -18.30 8.13 -13.86
CA GLN A 310 -19.19 8.09 -15.02
C GLN A 310 -20.66 8.26 -14.59
N GLY A 311 -21.09 7.58 -13.52
CA GLY A 311 -22.43 7.74 -12.97
C GLY A 311 -22.73 9.14 -12.44
N LEU A 312 -21.71 9.87 -11.99
CA LEU A 312 -21.80 11.27 -11.59
C LEU A 312 -21.62 12.25 -12.75
N GLY A 313 -21.35 11.77 -13.97
CA GLY A 313 -21.13 12.63 -15.14
C GLY A 313 -19.88 13.52 -15.07
N LEU A 314 -18.89 13.18 -14.25
CA LEU A 314 -17.69 13.97 -14.05
C LEU A 314 -16.60 13.62 -15.10
N PRO A 315 -16.11 14.59 -15.88
CA PRO A 315 -15.02 14.35 -16.83
C PRO A 315 -13.72 13.96 -16.14
N TYR A 316 -13.06 12.92 -16.63
CA TYR A 316 -11.79 12.45 -16.09
C TYR A 316 -10.89 11.87 -17.20
N HIS A 317 -9.62 11.70 -16.87
CA HIS A 317 -8.72 10.84 -17.61
C HIS A 317 -8.00 9.85 -16.70
N VAL A 318 -7.42 8.82 -17.30
CA VAL A 318 -6.62 7.81 -16.60
C VAL A 318 -5.20 7.87 -17.10
N VAL A 319 -4.25 7.98 -16.18
CA VAL A 319 -2.82 7.98 -16.49
C VAL A 319 -2.15 6.77 -15.88
N VAL A 320 -1.17 6.17 -16.55
CA VAL A 320 -0.24 5.22 -15.95
C VAL A 320 0.94 5.99 -15.40
N LEU A 321 1.27 5.76 -14.13
CA LEU A 321 2.37 6.45 -13.49
C LEU A 321 3.72 5.98 -14.04
N SER A 322 4.66 6.93 -14.16
CA SER A 322 6.04 6.67 -14.53
C SER A 322 6.82 6.02 -13.37
N THR A 323 7.97 5.43 -13.68
CA THR A 323 8.82 4.78 -12.68
C THR A 323 9.29 5.71 -11.55
N GLY A 324 9.42 7.02 -11.81
CA GLY A 324 9.83 8.01 -10.82
C GLY A 324 8.68 8.51 -9.93
N ASP A 325 7.42 8.31 -10.37
CA ASP A 325 6.21 8.72 -9.65
C ASP A 325 5.53 7.56 -8.92
N LEU A 326 5.90 6.31 -9.24
CA LEU A 326 5.34 5.12 -8.58
C LEU A 326 5.51 5.15 -7.06
N GLY A 327 4.44 4.87 -6.34
CA GLY A 327 4.45 4.62 -4.90
C GLY A 327 5.43 3.51 -4.49
N PHE A 328 5.95 3.59 -3.27
CA PHE A 328 6.99 2.69 -2.75
C PHE A 328 6.69 1.19 -2.92
N SER A 329 5.46 0.80 -2.61
CA SER A 329 5.04 -0.61 -2.63
C SER A 329 4.52 -1.08 -4.00
N SER A 330 4.22 -0.16 -4.93
CA SER A 330 3.53 -0.47 -6.19
C SER A 330 4.48 -1.01 -7.26
N ALA A 331 4.03 -2.02 -8.00
CA ALA A 331 4.66 -2.48 -9.23
C ALA A 331 4.09 -1.74 -10.46
N LYS A 332 2.79 -1.42 -10.45
CA LYS A 332 2.12 -0.61 -11.46
C LYS A 332 0.95 0.13 -10.84
N THR A 333 0.75 1.38 -11.25
CA THR A 333 -0.34 2.23 -10.78
C THR A 333 -0.99 2.96 -11.92
N TYR A 334 -2.32 3.02 -11.90
CA TYR A 334 -3.13 3.96 -12.66
C TYR A 334 -3.69 5.01 -11.72
N ASP A 335 -3.53 6.29 -12.07
CA ASP A 335 -4.26 7.37 -11.42
C ASP A 335 -5.43 7.77 -12.30
N ILE A 336 -6.58 8.00 -11.67
CA ILE A 336 -7.74 8.63 -12.28
C ILE A 336 -7.73 10.07 -11.83
N GLU A 337 -7.74 11.00 -12.77
CA GLU A 337 -7.72 12.43 -12.51
C GLU A 337 -8.98 13.07 -13.04
N VAL A 338 -9.73 13.77 -12.17
CA VAL A 338 -10.99 14.46 -12.50
C VAL A 338 -10.71 15.87 -12.95
N TRP A 339 -11.48 16.35 -13.91
CA TRP A 339 -11.39 17.74 -14.37
C TRP A 339 -11.85 18.72 -13.28
N MET A 340 -11.00 19.70 -12.99
CA MET A 340 -11.27 20.76 -12.03
C MET A 340 -11.23 22.13 -12.73
N PRO A 341 -12.40 22.73 -13.03
CA PRO A 341 -12.51 23.98 -13.76
C PRO A 341 -11.68 25.14 -13.20
N SER A 342 -11.67 25.31 -11.87
CA SER A 342 -10.91 26.40 -11.21
C SER A 342 -9.38 26.23 -11.35
N TYR A 343 -8.91 24.99 -11.49
CA TYR A 343 -7.50 24.71 -11.72
C TYR A 343 -7.13 24.69 -13.20
N GLY A 344 -8.12 24.59 -14.12
CA GLY A 344 -7.89 24.43 -15.56
C GLY A 344 -7.09 23.17 -15.91
N ARG A 345 -7.15 22.14 -15.06
CA ARG A 345 -6.42 20.87 -15.21
C ARG A 345 -7.15 19.70 -14.55
N TYR A 346 -6.71 18.52 -14.86
CA TYR A 346 -7.09 17.31 -14.16
C TYR A 346 -6.37 17.22 -12.81
N VAL A 347 -7.04 16.67 -11.79
CA VAL A 347 -6.54 16.49 -10.43
C VAL A 347 -6.83 15.06 -9.99
N GLU A 348 -5.84 14.36 -9.45
CA GLU A 348 -5.96 13.00 -8.94
C GLU A 348 -7.13 12.86 -7.98
N ILE A 349 -7.99 11.87 -8.22
CA ILE A 349 -9.13 11.52 -7.36
C ILE A 349 -9.09 10.07 -6.92
N SER A 350 -8.39 9.21 -7.64
CA SER A 350 -8.19 7.81 -7.32
C SER A 350 -6.81 7.36 -7.81
N SER A 351 -6.21 6.45 -7.05
CA SER A 351 -4.96 5.78 -7.42
C SER A 351 -5.17 4.27 -7.26
N CYS A 352 -5.01 3.51 -8.33
CA CYS A 352 -5.26 2.07 -8.42
C CYS A 352 -3.96 1.32 -8.66
N SER A 353 -3.53 0.48 -7.72
CA SER A 353 -2.20 -0.14 -7.71
C SER A 353 -2.26 -1.66 -7.64
N ASN A 354 -1.33 -2.29 -8.36
CA ASN A 354 -0.94 -3.69 -8.16
C ASN A 354 0.41 -3.73 -7.43
N PHE A 355 0.46 -4.42 -6.30
CA PHE A 355 1.66 -4.57 -5.47
C PHE A 355 2.37 -5.90 -5.74
N GLU A 356 1.81 -6.75 -6.58
CA GLU A 356 2.25 -8.14 -6.73
C GLU A 356 2.31 -8.83 -5.36
N ASP A 357 3.38 -9.57 -5.07
CA ASP A 357 3.57 -10.26 -3.79
C ASP A 357 4.20 -9.38 -2.68
N PHE A 358 4.46 -8.10 -2.95
CA PHE A 358 5.22 -7.22 -2.05
C PHE A 358 4.59 -7.06 -0.66
N GLN A 359 3.30 -6.75 -0.61
CA GLN A 359 2.55 -6.63 0.64
C GLN A 359 2.23 -8.01 1.23
N ALA A 360 1.85 -8.97 0.39
CA ALA A 360 1.57 -10.33 0.82
C ALA A 360 2.78 -10.98 1.50
N ARG A 361 4.00 -10.68 1.04
CA ARG A 361 5.24 -11.14 1.68
C ARG A 361 5.47 -10.50 3.05
N ARG A 362 5.14 -9.21 3.21
CA ARG A 362 5.22 -8.50 4.50
C ARG A 362 4.20 -9.03 5.49
N ALA A 363 2.97 -9.19 5.05
CA ALA A 363 1.82 -9.60 5.87
C ALA A 363 1.63 -11.13 5.91
N GLN A 364 2.45 -11.93 5.20
CA GLN A 364 2.34 -13.39 5.11
C GLN A 364 0.97 -13.87 4.66
N ILE A 365 0.41 -13.22 3.64
CA ILE A 365 -0.88 -13.59 3.04
C ILE A 365 -0.63 -14.60 1.92
N ARG A 366 -1.16 -15.80 2.09
CA ARG A 366 -0.89 -16.93 1.18
C ARG A 366 -2.19 -17.59 0.72
N PHE A 367 -2.09 -18.41 -0.32
CA PHE A 367 -3.18 -19.26 -0.77
C PHE A 367 -2.69 -20.64 -1.16
N ARG A 368 -3.58 -21.61 -1.23
CA ARG A 368 -3.31 -22.93 -1.82
C ARG A 368 -4.17 -23.11 -3.06
N ARG A 369 -3.55 -23.55 -4.15
CA ARG A 369 -4.29 -23.85 -5.40
C ARG A 369 -5.30 -24.97 -5.22
N GLU A 370 -4.91 -25.98 -4.42
CA GLU A 370 -5.74 -27.13 -4.05
C GLU A 370 -5.35 -27.64 -2.66
N LYS A 371 -6.19 -28.48 -2.09
CA LYS A 371 -5.96 -29.08 -0.77
C LYS A 371 -4.67 -29.89 -0.77
N GLY A 372 -3.74 -29.55 0.14
CA GLY A 372 -2.45 -30.20 0.29
C GLY A 372 -1.32 -29.60 -0.58
N ALA A 373 -1.62 -28.68 -1.51
CA ALA A 373 -0.60 -27.98 -2.27
C ALA A 373 0.25 -27.06 -1.38
N LYS A 374 1.49 -26.78 -1.82
CA LYS A 374 2.37 -25.82 -1.16
C LYS A 374 1.74 -24.43 -1.22
N PRO A 375 1.71 -23.67 -0.10
CA PRO A 375 1.21 -22.32 -0.11
C PRO A 375 2.06 -21.40 -0.99
N GLU A 376 1.38 -20.52 -1.74
CA GLU A 376 1.95 -19.44 -2.54
C GLU A 376 1.50 -18.10 -1.97
N LEU A 377 2.24 -17.00 -2.25
CA LEU A 377 1.79 -15.66 -1.89
C LEU A 377 0.71 -15.20 -2.86
N VAL A 378 -0.33 -14.54 -2.35
CA VAL A 378 -1.30 -13.83 -3.19
C VAL A 378 -0.64 -12.57 -3.78
N HIS A 379 -1.22 -12.02 -4.85
CA HIS A 379 -1.02 -10.63 -5.23
C HIS A 379 -2.10 -9.77 -4.57
N THR A 380 -1.71 -8.59 -4.08
CA THR A 380 -2.63 -7.61 -3.49
C THR A 380 -2.76 -6.39 -4.39
N LEU A 381 -3.97 -5.87 -4.47
CA LEU A 381 -4.30 -4.67 -5.22
C LEU A 381 -5.13 -3.75 -4.33
N ASN A 382 -4.97 -2.45 -4.52
CA ASN A 382 -5.90 -1.47 -3.96
C ASN A 382 -6.28 -0.41 -4.98
N GLY A 383 -7.34 0.32 -4.68
CA GLY A 383 -7.68 1.54 -5.38
C GLY A 383 -8.69 2.36 -4.60
N SER A 384 -8.61 3.69 -4.74
CA SER A 384 -9.68 4.52 -4.21
C SER A 384 -10.92 4.37 -5.07
N GLY A 385 -12.01 4.04 -4.45
CA GLY A 385 -13.26 3.91 -5.16
C GLY A 385 -14.35 4.95 -4.82
N VAL A 386 -14.10 6.26 -4.67
CA VAL A 386 -12.94 7.13 -4.78
C VAL A 386 -12.86 8.11 -3.60
N ALA A 387 -11.99 9.15 -3.65
CA ALA A 387 -11.89 10.16 -2.59
C ALA A 387 -13.15 11.04 -2.51
N VAL A 388 -13.86 10.99 -1.39
CA VAL A 388 -15.18 11.64 -1.24
C VAL A 388 -15.10 13.17 -1.27
N GLY A 389 -14.18 13.77 -0.52
CA GLY A 389 -14.01 15.21 -0.49
C GLY A 389 -13.61 15.82 -1.84
N ARG A 390 -12.73 15.13 -2.61
CA ARG A 390 -12.39 15.56 -3.98
C ARG A 390 -13.58 15.42 -4.92
N THR A 391 -14.47 14.46 -4.71
CA THR A 391 -15.72 14.34 -5.47
C THR A 391 -16.69 15.46 -5.15
N VAL A 392 -16.84 15.86 -3.87
CA VAL A 392 -17.59 17.05 -3.50
C VAL A 392 -17.03 18.28 -4.23
N ALA A 393 -15.73 18.49 -4.20
CA ALA A 393 -15.08 19.59 -4.91
C ALA A 393 -15.38 19.55 -6.43
N ALA A 394 -15.25 18.37 -7.04
CA ALA A 394 -15.52 18.21 -8.48
C ALA A 394 -17.00 18.47 -8.83
N ILE A 395 -17.95 18.01 -8.00
CA ILE A 395 -19.38 18.31 -8.19
C ILE A 395 -19.63 19.81 -8.07
N LEU A 396 -19.13 20.47 -7.02
CA LEU A 396 -19.31 21.89 -6.83
C LEU A 396 -18.78 22.69 -8.04
N GLU A 397 -17.61 22.34 -8.55
CA GLU A 397 -17.01 23.08 -9.67
C GLU A 397 -17.62 22.74 -11.04
N ASN A 398 -17.90 21.46 -11.33
CA ASN A 398 -18.41 21.07 -12.65
C ASN A 398 -19.91 21.36 -12.84
N TYR A 399 -20.67 21.45 -11.74
CA TYR A 399 -22.12 21.62 -11.77
C TYR A 399 -22.61 22.98 -11.26
N GLN A 400 -21.67 23.94 -11.06
CA GLN A 400 -22.03 25.31 -10.68
C GLN A 400 -22.83 26.01 -11.77
N GLN A 401 -23.75 26.88 -11.36
CA GLN A 401 -24.63 27.65 -12.23
C GLN A 401 -24.28 29.15 -12.17
N PRO A 402 -24.68 29.95 -13.18
CA PRO A 402 -24.43 31.41 -13.18
C PRO A 402 -25.05 32.15 -11.99
N ASP A 403 -26.12 31.62 -11.43
CA ASP A 403 -26.82 32.20 -10.27
C ASP A 403 -26.18 31.84 -8.90
N GLY A 404 -25.06 31.10 -8.91
CA GLY A 404 -24.34 30.66 -7.72
C GLY A 404 -24.88 29.38 -7.09
N THR A 405 -25.90 28.76 -7.68
CA THR A 405 -26.37 27.42 -7.25
C THR A 405 -25.54 26.32 -7.83
N VAL A 406 -25.69 25.10 -7.33
CA VAL A 406 -25.06 23.89 -7.88
C VAL A 406 -26.14 22.86 -8.16
N LYS A 407 -26.17 22.38 -9.41
CA LYS A 407 -27.07 21.28 -9.80
C LYS A 407 -26.41 19.96 -9.44
N VAL A 408 -26.88 19.30 -8.36
CA VAL A 408 -26.37 17.99 -7.95
C VAL A 408 -26.78 16.94 -9.00
N PRO A 409 -25.90 16.02 -9.39
CA PRO A 409 -26.26 14.86 -10.24
C PRO A 409 -27.40 14.04 -9.64
N ASP A 410 -28.23 13.41 -10.50
CA ASP A 410 -29.39 12.60 -10.11
C ASP A 410 -28.98 11.31 -9.36
#